data_1a3af011b8fad237f935da06b0b5e659
#
_entry.id   1a3af011b8fad237f935da06b0b5e659
#
_cell.length_a   1.000
_cell.length_b   1.000
_cell.length_c   1.000
_cell.angle_alpha   90.00
_cell.angle_beta   90.00
_cell.angle_gamma   90.00
#
_symmetry.space_group_name_H-M   'P 1'
#
loop_
_entity.id
_entity.type
_entity.pdbx_description
1 polymer ?
#
loop_
_entity_poly.entity_id
_entity_poly.type
_entity_poly.pdbx_seq_one_letter_code
_entity_poly.pdbx_strand_id
1 'polypeptide(L)'
;MKTIEVGPFEFHDKMELKKDYASQGVRVVPHAIARYGAYLARGVVMMPSYVNIGAFVDSGTMVDTWATVGSCAQIGKNVHLSGGVGIGGVLEPVQAAPVIIEDNCFIGSRCIIVEGVHIESESVIGAGVTLTMSTKIIDVSGAEPITYKGRVPARSVVIPGSIQKDFPAGSYGVNCALIIGTRKESTDKKTSLNDVLRDFQVPV
;
A
#
# COMPACT_ATOMS: atom_id res chain seq x y z
N MET A 1 -24.37 -7.00 18.33
CA MET A 1 -23.13 -7.75 18.08
C MET A 1 -23.46 -9.22 18.06
N LYS A 2 -22.71 -10.01 17.29
CA LYS A 2 -22.90 -11.46 17.18
C LYS A 2 -21.61 -12.16 17.57
N THR A 3 -21.73 -13.32 18.21
CA THR A 3 -20.58 -14.23 18.40
C THR A 3 -20.38 -15.00 17.10
N ILE A 4 -19.14 -15.04 16.63
CA ILE A 4 -18.72 -15.72 15.40
C ILE A 4 -17.65 -16.73 15.81
N GLU A 5 -17.93 -18.02 15.62
CA GLU A 5 -16.98 -19.10 15.89
C GLU A 5 -16.29 -19.53 14.59
N VAL A 6 -14.97 -19.61 14.62
CA VAL A 6 -14.15 -20.06 13.48
C VAL A 6 -13.10 -21.03 14.00
N GLY A 7 -13.36 -22.32 13.92
CA GLY A 7 -12.53 -23.36 14.53
C GLY A 7 -12.41 -23.15 16.03
N PRO A 8 -11.20 -23.03 16.60
CA PRO A 8 -11.00 -22.80 18.03
C PRO A 8 -11.09 -21.31 18.43
N PHE A 9 -11.37 -20.41 17.51
CA PHE A 9 -11.41 -18.97 17.75
C PHE A 9 -12.84 -18.45 17.88
N GLU A 10 -13.06 -17.58 18.84
CA GLU A 10 -14.30 -16.83 19.03
C GLU A 10 -14.06 -15.34 18.76
N PHE A 11 -14.99 -14.72 18.05
CA PHE A 11 -15.00 -13.29 17.77
C PHE A 11 -16.37 -12.71 18.17
N HIS A 12 -16.39 -11.42 18.55
CA HIS A 12 -17.61 -10.74 18.91
C HIS A 12 -17.70 -9.41 18.14
N ASP A 13 -18.35 -9.39 16.98
CA ASP A 13 -18.44 -8.24 16.09
C ASP A 13 -19.87 -8.02 15.56
N LYS A 14 -20.08 -6.86 14.96
CA LYS A 14 -21.32 -6.50 14.26
C LYS A 14 -21.43 -7.19 12.90
N MET A 15 -20.30 -7.49 12.27
CA MET A 15 -20.22 -7.99 10.90
C MET A 15 -19.53 -9.34 10.84
N GLU A 16 -20.03 -10.16 9.94
CA GLU A 16 -19.42 -11.46 9.64
C GLU A 16 -18.11 -11.31 8.86
N LEU A 17 -17.33 -12.37 8.85
CA LEU A 17 -16.17 -12.49 7.97
C LEU A 17 -16.63 -12.92 6.58
N LYS A 18 -15.84 -12.57 5.55
CA LYS A 18 -16.03 -13.05 4.19
C LYS A 18 -15.79 -14.55 4.13
N LYS A 19 -16.56 -15.22 3.31
CA LYS A 19 -16.54 -16.69 3.13
C LYS A 19 -16.50 -17.03 1.63
N ASP A 20 -16.50 -18.31 1.31
CA ASP A 20 -16.62 -18.84 -0.06
C ASP A 20 -15.49 -18.41 -1.00
N TYR A 21 -14.29 -18.26 -0.48
CA TYR A 21 -13.11 -17.82 -1.25
C TYR A 21 -12.80 -18.72 -2.44
N ALA A 22 -12.98 -20.05 -2.29
CA ALA A 22 -12.72 -21.01 -3.36
C ALA A 22 -13.60 -20.76 -4.60
N SER A 23 -14.90 -20.54 -4.40
CA SER A 23 -15.85 -20.24 -5.49
C SER A 23 -15.57 -18.91 -6.17
N GLN A 24 -15.00 -17.94 -5.42
CA GLN A 24 -14.58 -16.64 -5.92
C GLN A 24 -13.20 -16.69 -6.62
N GLY A 25 -12.49 -17.83 -6.53
CA GLY A 25 -11.14 -17.99 -7.10
C GLY A 25 -10.07 -17.17 -6.37
N VAL A 26 -10.25 -16.97 -5.06
CA VAL A 26 -9.32 -16.23 -4.20
C VAL A 26 -8.53 -17.23 -3.35
N ARG A 27 -7.22 -17.10 -3.32
CA ARG A 27 -6.36 -17.89 -2.43
C ARG A 27 -6.21 -17.16 -1.09
N VAL A 28 -6.58 -17.83 -0.01
CA VAL A 28 -6.50 -17.27 1.35
C VAL A 28 -5.71 -18.22 2.23
N VAL A 29 -4.59 -17.75 2.75
CA VAL A 29 -3.74 -18.51 3.67
C VAL A 29 -4.36 -18.46 5.08
N PRO A 30 -4.26 -19.53 5.91
CA PRO A 30 -4.76 -19.49 7.28
C PRO A 30 -4.31 -18.25 8.05
N HIS A 31 -5.20 -17.70 8.87
CA HIS A 31 -5.11 -16.44 9.59
C HIS A 31 -5.26 -15.16 8.76
N ALA A 32 -5.42 -15.24 7.45
CA ALA A 32 -5.87 -14.09 6.68
C ALA A 32 -7.36 -13.81 6.89
N ILE A 33 -7.74 -12.57 7.05
CA ILE A 33 -9.12 -12.15 7.33
C ILE A 33 -9.55 -11.07 6.34
N ALA A 34 -10.66 -11.30 5.65
CA ALA A 34 -11.41 -10.25 4.98
C ALA A 34 -12.78 -10.09 5.65
N ARG A 35 -13.20 -8.86 5.94
CA ARG A 35 -14.53 -8.60 6.48
C ARG A 35 -15.60 -8.75 5.39
N TYR A 36 -16.80 -9.14 5.77
CA TYR A 36 -17.95 -9.10 4.88
C TYR A 36 -18.14 -7.69 4.32
N GLY A 37 -18.32 -7.59 3.00
CA GLY A 37 -18.38 -6.28 2.32
C GLY A 37 -17.05 -5.81 1.72
N ALA A 38 -15.92 -6.51 1.98
CA ALA A 38 -14.72 -6.35 1.16
C ALA A 38 -14.93 -7.05 -0.20
N TYR A 39 -14.44 -6.46 -1.27
CA TYR A 39 -14.39 -7.10 -2.59
C TYR A 39 -12.98 -7.62 -2.86
N LEU A 40 -12.89 -8.89 -3.23
CA LEU A 40 -11.66 -9.55 -3.66
C LEU A 40 -11.92 -10.16 -5.03
N ALA A 41 -11.22 -9.71 -6.05
CA ALA A 41 -11.34 -10.24 -7.40
C ALA A 41 -10.70 -11.64 -7.53
N ARG A 42 -11.06 -12.34 -8.59
CA ARG A 42 -10.44 -13.63 -8.94
C ARG A 42 -8.93 -13.50 -9.08
N GLY A 43 -8.18 -14.44 -8.52
CA GLY A 43 -6.71 -14.46 -8.58
C GLY A 43 -6.03 -13.64 -7.49
N VAL A 44 -6.77 -12.97 -6.62
CA VAL A 44 -6.19 -12.33 -5.42
C VAL A 44 -5.59 -13.40 -4.49
N VAL A 45 -4.44 -13.10 -3.93
CA VAL A 45 -3.78 -13.90 -2.91
C VAL A 45 -3.69 -13.10 -1.62
N MET A 46 -4.25 -13.65 -0.55
CA MET A 46 -4.08 -13.13 0.81
C MET A 46 -3.17 -14.07 1.60
N MET A 47 -1.98 -13.61 1.92
CA MET A 47 -1.17 -14.18 3.01
C MET A 47 -1.83 -13.82 4.34
N PRO A 48 -1.32 -14.24 5.52
CA PRO A 48 -1.89 -13.82 6.81
C PRO A 48 -1.97 -12.29 6.90
N SER A 49 -3.08 -11.71 6.55
CA SER A 49 -3.29 -10.29 6.29
C SER A 49 -4.72 -9.89 6.61
N TYR A 50 -5.03 -8.61 6.54
CA TYR A 50 -6.36 -8.10 6.87
C TYR A 50 -6.89 -7.17 5.78
N VAL A 51 -8.13 -7.42 5.33
CA VAL A 51 -8.85 -6.56 4.39
C VAL A 51 -10.17 -6.09 5.02
N ASN A 52 -10.30 -4.79 5.19
CA ASN A 52 -11.44 -4.19 5.89
C ASN A 52 -12.66 -4.00 4.96
N ILE A 53 -13.80 -3.68 5.58
CA ILE A 53 -15.09 -3.43 4.92
C ILE A 53 -14.97 -2.35 3.84
N GLY A 54 -15.64 -2.56 2.72
CA GLY A 54 -15.68 -1.61 1.60
C GLY A 54 -14.39 -1.55 0.78
N ALA A 55 -13.32 -2.21 1.24
CA ALA A 55 -12.10 -2.28 0.45
C ALA A 55 -12.32 -3.06 -0.84
N PHE A 56 -11.68 -2.60 -1.91
CA PHE A 56 -11.65 -3.24 -3.22
C PHE A 56 -10.23 -3.70 -3.53
N VAL A 57 -10.05 -4.96 -3.84
CA VAL A 57 -8.75 -5.54 -4.24
C VAL A 57 -8.95 -6.27 -5.58
N ASP A 58 -8.32 -5.77 -6.62
CA ASP A 58 -8.50 -6.29 -7.99
C ASP A 58 -7.58 -7.49 -8.27
N SER A 59 -7.81 -8.09 -9.43
CA SER A 59 -7.27 -9.38 -9.87
C SER A 59 -5.75 -9.43 -9.90
N GLY A 60 -5.19 -10.58 -9.54
CA GLY A 60 -3.74 -10.83 -9.55
C GLY A 60 -2.97 -10.12 -8.42
N THR A 61 -3.65 -9.36 -7.58
CA THR A 61 -3.02 -8.64 -6.47
C THR A 61 -2.71 -9.57 -5.31
N MET A 62 -1.53 -9.35 -4.70
CA MET A 62 -1.11 -10.03 -3.48
C MET A 62 -1.16 -9.07 -2.28
N VAL A 63 -1.88 -9.47 -1.24
CA VAL A 63 -1.84 -8.85 0.09
C VAL A 63 -0.97 -9.74 0.97
N ASP A 64 0.30 -9.35 1.13
CA ASP A 64 1.31 -10.19 1.77
C ASP A 64 1.21 -10.17 3.31
N THR A 65 2.10 -10.90 3.96
CA THR A 65 2.07 -11.21 5.39
C THR A 65 2.03 -9.94 6.25
N TRP A 66 1.03 -9.87 7.13
CA TRP A 66 0.76 -8.73 8.02
C TRP A 66 0.45 -7.40 7.32
N ALA A 67 0.22 -7.41 6.01
CA ALA A 67 -0.31 -6.23 5.33
C ALA A 67 -1.79 -6.01 5.71
N THR A 68 -2.20 -4.75 5.72
CA THR A 68 -3.58 -4.34 5.99
C THR A 68 -4.10 -3.46 4.87
N VAL A 69 -5.32 -3.72 4.43
CA VAL A 69 -6.06 -2.86 3.49
C VAL A 69 -7.22 -2.24 4.27
N GLY A 70 -7.13 -0.94 4.49
CA GLY A 70 -8.10 -0.18 5.26
C GLY A 70 -9.45 -0.08 4.59
N SER A 71 -10.45 0.37 5.35
CA SER A 71 -11.83 0.50 4.87
C SER A 71 -11.90 1.38 3.62
N CYS A 72 -12.63 0.89 2.62
CA CYS A 72 -12.87 1.56 1.33
C CYS A 72 -11.63 1.82 0.45
N ALA A 73 -10.44 1.39 0.85
CA ALA A 73 -9.24 1.53 0.01
C ALA A 73 -9.42 0.79 -1.32
N GLN A 74 -8.88 1.35 -2.40
CA GLN A 74 -9.01 0.84 -3.76
C GLN A 74 -7.64 0.37 -4.27
N ILE A 75 -7.48 -0.93 -4.44
CA ILE A 75 -6.24 -1.56 -4.89
C ILE A 75 -6.47 -2.15 -6.27
N GLY A 76 -5.69 -1.70 -7.23
CA GLY A 76 -5.76 -2.13 -8.64
C GLY A 76 -5.26 -3.55 -8.88
N LYS A 77 -5.09 -3.88 -10.16
CA LYS A 77 -4.66 -5.21 -10.63
C LYS A 77 -3.15 -5.39 -10.47
N ASN A 78 -2.76 -6.65 -10.22
CA ASN A 78 -1.35 -7.04 -10.17
C ASN A 78 -0.52 -6.18 -9.22
N VAL A 79 -1.12 -5.65 -8.16
CA VAL A 79 -0.42 -4.90 -7.13
C VAL A 79 0.21 -5.88 -6.14
N HIS A 80 1.43 -5.59 -5.71
CA HIS A 80 2.06 -6.30 -4.61
C HIS A 80 2.13 -5.40 -3.39
N LEU A 81 1.32 -5.70 -2.37
CA LEU A 81 1.43 -5.10 -1.04
C LEU A 81 2.35 -6.00 -0.20
N SER A 82 3.61 -5.60 -0.04
CA SER A 82 4.62 -6.41 0.66
C SER A 82 4.34 -6.52 2.16
N GLY A 83 5.13 -7.34 2.85
CA GLY A 83 4.92 -7.65 4.27
C GLY A 83 4.82 -6.41 5.17
N GLY A 84 3.77 -6.36 5.97
CA GLY A 84 3.52 -5.29 6.92
C GLY A 84 3.14 -3.93 6.33
N VAL A 85 2.76 -3.86 5.07
CA VAL A 85 2.22 -2.64 4.47
C VAL A 85 0.92 -2.24 5.16
N GLY A 86 0.79 -0.97 5.52
CA GLY A 86 -0.42 -0.38 6.11
C GLY A 86 -1.10 0.57 5.13
N ILE A 87 -2.22 0.15 4.55
CA ILE A 87 -3.09 1.03 3.76
C ILE A 87 -4.19 1.56 4.65
N GLY A 88 -4.31 2.89 4.75
CA GLY A 88 -5.29 3.56 5.58
C GLY A 88 -6.72 3.41 5.08
N GLY A 89 -7.65 3.48 6.02
CA GLY A 89 -9.09 3.50 5.74
C GLY A 89 -9.69 4.90 5.83
N VAL A 90 -11.01 4.98 5.60
CA VAL A 90 -11.77 6.23 5.61
C VAL A 90 -12.64 6.42 6.85
N LEU A 91 -12.65 5.46 7.80
CA LEU A 91 -13.68 5.45 8.85
C LEU A 91 -13.26 6.13 10.16
N GLU A 92 -12.01 6.05 10.57
CA GLU A 92 -11.59 6.58 11.88
C GLU A 92 -10.19 7.22 11.81
N PRO A 93 -10.11 8.55 11.68
CA PRO A 93 -11.21 9.51 11.48
C PRO A 93 -11.82 9.42 10.09
N VAL A 94 -13.04 9.92 9.93
CA VAL A 94 -13.71 9.95 8.63
C VAL A 94 -12.89 10.78 7.63
N GLN A 95 -12.50 10.17 6.53
CA GLN A 95 -11.72 10.77 5.45
C GLN A 95 -12.62 11.04 4.24
N ALA A 96 -12.37 12.13 3.52
CA ALA A 96 -13.15 12.50 2.33
C ALA A 96 -12.86 11.60 1.12
N ALA A 97 -11.65 11.01 1.04
CA ALA A 97 -11.22 10.18 -0.08
C ALA A 97 -10.53 8.90 0.40
N PRO A 98 -10.75 7.76 -0.26
CA PRO A 98 -10.01 6.53 0.01
C PRO A 98 -8.58 6.63 -0.53
N VAL A 99 -7.69 5.82 0.04
CA VAL A 99 -6.40 5.53 -0.60
C VAL A 99 -6.66 4.77 -1.90
N ILE A 100 -5.99 5.20 -2.96
CA ILE A 100 -6.04 4.55 -4.27
C ILE A 100 -4.63 4.11 -4.66
N ILE A 101 -4.48 2.85 -5.02
CA ILE A 101 -3.26 2.29 -5.61
C ILE A 101 -3.66 1.69 -6.95
N GLU A 102 -3.17 2.26 -8.03
CA GLU A 102 -3.49 1.81 -9.38
C GLU A 102 -2.74 0.52 -9.76
N ASP A 103 -2.99 0.05 -10.96
CA ASP A 103 -2.51 -1.23 -11.47
C ASP A 103 -0.97 -1.34 -11.51
N ASN A 104 -0.47 -2.56 -11.33
CA ASN A 104 0.93 -2.95 -11.49
C ASN A 104 1.90 -2.23 -10.54
N CYS A 105 1.42 -1.68 -9.44
CA CYS A 105 2.25 -1.05 -8.42
C CYS A 105 2.94 -2.09 -7.54
N PHE A 106 4.14 -1.77 -7.08
CA PHE A 106 4.85 -2.50 -6.04
C PHE A 106 5.00 -1.62 -4.80
N ILE A 107 4.46 -2.05 -3.67
CA ILE A 107 4.54 -1.34 -2.40
C ILE A 107 5.46 -2.13 -1.46
N GLY A 108 6.62 -1.57 -1.17
CA GLY A 108 7.66 -2.19 -0.35
C GLY A 108 7.23 -2.43 1.10
N SER A 109 7.92 -3.34 1.76
CA SER A 109 7.59 -3.75 3.13
C SER A 109 7.54 -2.57 4.10
N ARG A 110 6.57 -2.61 5.04
CA ARG A 110 6.39 -1.59 6.08
C ARG A 110 6.09 -0.18 5.57
N CYS A 111 5.68 -0.02 4.31
CA CYS A 111 5.13 1.25 3.85
C CYS A 111 3.81 1.55 4.55
N ILE A 112 3.58 2.83 4.85
CA ILE A 112 2.32 3.36 5.38
C ILE A 112 1.78 4.37 4.38
N ILE A 113 0.59 4.11 3.82
CA ILE A 113 -0.06 4.98 2.83
C ILE A 113 -1.47 5.27 3.33
N VAL A 114 -1.73 6.51 3.70
CA VAL A 114 -2.95 6.92 4.42
C VAL A 114 -3.53 8.23 3.88
N GLU A 115 -4.66 8.65 4.44
CA GLU A 115 -5.29 9.96 4.19
C GLU A 115 -5.65 10.21 2.72
N GLY A 116 -6.05 9.16 1.99
CA GLY A 116 -6.51 9.31 0.60
C GLY A 116 -5.40 9.56 -0.42
N VAL A 117 -4.15 9.25 -0.09
CA VAL A 117 -3.04 9.32 -1.05
C VAL A 117 -3.31 8.45 -2.26
N HIS A 118 -2.99 8.97 -3.45
CA HIS A 118 -3.14 8.28 -4.72
C HIS A 118 -1.77 7.88 -5.29
N ILE A 119 -1.56 6.59 -5.49
CA ILE A 119 -0.38 6.02 -6.15
C ILE A 119 -0.80 5.64 -7.57
N GLU A 120 -0.25 6.33 -8.55
CA GLU A 120 -0.55 6.05 -9.94
C GLU A 120 0.18 4.78 -10.44
N SER A 121 -0.32 4.25 -11.56
CA SER A 121 0.04 2.94 -12.11
C SER A 121 1.55 2.71 -12.26
N GLU A 122 1.94 1.44 -12.12
CA GLU A 122 3.30 0.96 -12.33
C GLU A 122 4.36 1.57 -11.39
N SER A 123 3.95 2.31 -10.35
CA SER A 123 4.87 2.91 -9.39
C SER A 123 5.50 1.87 -8.47
N VAL A 124 6.74 2.12 -8.06
CA VAL A 124 7.50 1.31 -7.10
C VAL A 124 7.79 2.15 -5.87
N ILE A 125 7.24 1.75 -4.73
CA ILE A 125 7.45 2.41 -3.45
C ILE A 125 8.42 1.57 -2.63
N GLY A 126 9.58 2.13 -2.30
CA GLY A 126 10.60 1.48 -1.49
C GLY A 126 10.14 1.19 -0.07
N ALA A 127 10.76 0.20 0.58
CA ALA A 127 10.40 -0.18 1.94
C ALA A 127 10.47 1.01 2.92
N GLY A 128 9.55 1.05 3.89
CA GLY A 128 9.54 2.04 4.95
C GLY A 128 9.07 3.45 4.54
N VAL A 129 8.61 3.65 3.32
CA VAL A 129 8.05 4.95 2.90
C VAL A 129 6.75 5.22 3.61
N THR A 130 6.60 6.42 4.17
CA THR A 130 5.36 6.89 4.80
C THR A 130 4.77 8.04 4.00
N LEU A 131 3.55 7.88 3.50
CA LEU A 131 2.81 8.86 2.71
C LEU A 131 1.49 9.23 3.38
N THR A 132 1.34 10.50 3.67
CA THR A 132 0.10 11.16 4.10
C THR A 132 -0.22 12.28 3.12
N MET A 133 -1.39 12.91 3.22
CA MET A 133 -1.72 14.09 2.39
C MET A 133 -0.74 15.24 2.58
N SER A 134 -0.06 15.32 3.71
CA SER A 134 0.91 16.38 4.03
C SER A 134 2.35 16.02 3.70
N THR A 135 2.67 14.74 3.50
CA THR A 135 4.02 14.29 3.17
C THR A 135 4.49 14.93 1.86
N LYS A 136 5.64 15.60 1.89
CA LYS A 136 6.28 16.09 0.67
C LYS A 136 6.84 14.92 -0.12
N ILE A 137 6.47 14.81 -1.37
CA ILE A 137 6.98 13.83 -2.34
C ILE A 137 7.80 14.63 -3.34
N ILE A 138 9.12 14.51 -3.27
CA ILE A 138 10.03 15.39 -4.02
C ILE A 138 10.67 14.56 -5.12
N ASP A 139 10.42 14.94 -6.36
CA ASP A 139 11.11 14.37 -7.51
C ASP A 139 12.49 15.07 -7.64
N VAL A 140 13.53 14.28 -7.46
CA VAL A 140 14.93 14.68 -7.53
C VAL A 140 15.65 14.08 -8.73
N SER A 141 14.92 13.50 -9.68
CA SER A 141 15.48 12.86 -10.87
C SER A 141 15.89 13.85 -11.96
N GLY A 142 15.37 15.07 -11.91
CA GLY A 142 15.69 16.16 -12.84
C GLY A 142 16.73 17.14 -12.30
N ALA A 143 17.00 18.20 -13.08
CA ALA A 143 17.91 19.27 -12.67
C ALA A 143 17.36 20.15 -11.53
N GLU A 144 16.04 20.28 -11.47
CA GLU A 144 15.34 21.05 -10.45
C GLU A 144 14.30 20.16 -9.75
N PRO A 145 14.13 20.29 -8.42
CA PRO A 145 13.20 19.46 -7.69
C PRO A 145 11.74 19.85 -7.96
N ILE A 146 10.90 18.85 -8.17
CA ILE A 146 9.44 19.04 -8.29
C ILE A 146 8.78 18.42 -7.05
N THR A 147 7.89 19.16 -6.38
CA THR A 147 7.21 18.68 -5.17
C THR A 147 5.75 18.35 -5.45
N TYR A 148 5.37 17.12 -5.11
CA TYR A 148 3.99 16.65 -5.09
C TYR A 148 3.48 16.49 -3.66
N LYS A 149 2.16 16.45 -3.51
CA LYS A 149 1.47 16.10 -2.26
C LYS A 149 0.25 15.24 -2.58
N GLY A 150 0.00 14.25 -1.74
CA GLY A 150 -1.17 13.36 -1.85
C GLY A 150 -1.20 12.50 -3.11
N ARG A 151 -0.20 12.57 -3.97
CA ARG A 151 -0.13 11.85 -5.24
C ARG A 151 1.29 11.46 -5.61
N VAL A 152 1.51 10.22 -6.00
CA VAL A 152 2.74 9.73 -6.64
C VAL A 152 2.45 9.53 -8.13
N PRO A 153 3.15 10.22 -9.04
CA PRO A 153 2.98 10.05 -10.49
C PRO A 153 3.29 8.63 -10.96
N ALA A 154 2.66 8.23 -12.06
CA ALA A 154 2.84 6.90 -12.64
C ALA A 154 4.33 6.57 -12.91
N ARG A 155 4.65 5.29 -12.78
CA ARG A 155 5.99 4.72 -13.01
C ARG A 155 7.10 5.29 -12.11
N SER A 156 6.78 6.07 -11.08
CA SER A 156 7.77 6.63 -10.16
C SER A 156 8.46 5.54 -9.33
N VAL A 157 9.76 5.70 -9.11
CA VAL A 157 10.54 4.92 -8.14
C VAL A 157 10.80 5.81 -6.93
N VAL A 158 10.21 5.43 -5.79
CA VAL A 158 10.13 6.26 -4.57
C VAL A 158 10.90 5.60 -3.44
N ILE A 159 11.70 6.38 -2.73
CA ILE A 159 12.44 5.93 -1.53
C ILE A 159 12.12 6.83 -0.33
N PRO A 160 12.40 6.36 0.91
CA PRO A 160 12.35 7.23 2.08
C PRO A 160 13.39 8.35 1.96
N GLY A 161 13.04 9.55 2.43
CA GLY A 161 13.95 10.69 2.47
C GLY A 161 13.74 11.55 3.70
N SER A 162 14.59 12.54 3.87
CA SER A 162 14.43 13.57 4.88
C SER A 162 14.78 14.95 4.32
N ILE A 163 14.08 15.95 4.82
CA ILE A 163 14.38 17.37 4.54
C ILE A 163 14.59 18.11 5.85
N GLN A 164 15.49 19.10 5.83
CA GLN A 164 15.70 19.95 6.99
C GLN A 164 14.52 20.90 7.18
N LYS A 165 14.10 21.06 8.41
CA LYS A 165 13.07 22.01 8.83
C LYS A 165 13.49 22.71 10.12
N ASP A 166 13.35 24.04 10.11
CA ASP A 166 13.64 24.85 11.27
C ASP A 166 12.46 24.87 12.25
N PHE A 167 12.77 24.68 13.50
CA PHE A 167 11.90 24.77 14.66
C PHE A 167 12.49 25.74 15.67
N PRO A 168 11.74 26.23 16.67
CA PRO A 168 12.28 27.12 17.71
C PRO A 168 13.48 26.54 18.45
N ALA A 169 13.59 25.23 18.57
CA ALA A 169 14.68 24.52 19.26
C ALA A 169 15.85 24.12 18.35
N GLY A 170 15.82 24.50 17.07
CA GLY A 170 16.88 24.17 16.10
C GLY A 170 16.36 23.53 14.80
N SER A 171 17.28 23.18 13.91
CA SER A 171 16.97 22.57 12.63
C SER A 171 17.05 21.05 12.73
N TYR A 172 15.99 20.36 12.30
CA TYR A 172 15.85 18.89 12.38
C TYR A 172 15.39 18.31 11.05
N GLY A 173 15.80 17.06 10.77
CA GLY A 173 15.31 16.30 9.63
C GLY A 173 13.87 15.87 9.86
N VAL A 174 12.99 16.14 8.88
CA VAL A 174 11.61 15.62 8.86
C VAL A 174 11.43 14.71 7.66
N ASN A 175 10.56 13.72 7.80
CA ASN A 175 10.33 12.74 6.75
C ASN A 175 9.78 13.38 5.47
N CYS A 176 10.28 12.90 4.34
CA CYS A 176 9.71 13.10 3.02
C CYS A 176 9.84 11.80 2.21
N ALA A 177 9.30 11.78 1.01
CA ALA A 177 9.56 10.75 0.03
C ALA A 177 10.30 11.35 -1.15
N LEU A 178 11.26 10.60 -1.70
CA LEU A 178 12.04 11.04 -2.86
C LEU A 178 11.71 10.18 -4.07
N ILE A 179 11.28 10.80 -5.16
CA ILE A 179 11.22 10.16 -6.47
C ILE A 179 12.61 10.27 -7.08
N ILE A 180 13.26 9.13 -7.30
CA ILE A 180 14.64 9.05 -7.80
C ILE A 180 14.73 8.74 -9.29
N GLY A 181 13.61 8.50 -9.93
CA GLY A 181 13.50 8.22 -11.36
C GLY A 181 12.21 7.50 -11.71
N THR A 182 12.15 7.04 -12.95
CA THR A 182 11.01 6.27 -13.47
C THR A 182 11.39 4.81 -13.69
N ARG A 183 10.42 3.92 -13.47
CA ARG A 183 10.52 2.49 -13.74
C ARG A 183 10.86 2.27 -15.22
N LYS A 184 11.93 1.53 -15.50
CA LYS A 184 12.39 1.25 -16.86
C LYS A 184 11.71 -0.01 -17.40
N GLU A 185 11.55 -0.13 -18.72
CA GLU A 185 11.00 -1.34 -19.36
C GLU A 185 11.78 -2.61 -19.00
N SER A 186 13.10 -2.50 -18.87
CA SER A 186 13.94 -3.61 -18.38
C SER A 186 13.59 -4.07 -16.98
N THR A 187 13.00 -3.18 -16.19
CA THR A 187 12.58 -3.41 -14.80
C THR A 187 11.17 -4.01 -14.74
N ASP A 188 10.34 -3.79 -15.76
CA ASP A 188 8.96 -4.33 -15.82
C ASP A 188 8.93 -5.87 -15.77
N LYS A 189 10.01 -6.53 -16.17
CA LYS A 189 10.19 -7.98 -16.12
C LYS A 189 10.82 -8.47 -14.81
N LYS A 190 11.31 -7.57 -13.97
CA LYS A 190 11.93 -7.92 -12.69
C LYS A 190 10.85 -8.01 -11.59
N THR A 191 10.83 -9.12 -10.90
CA THR A 191 9.87 -9.39 -9.82
C THR A 191 10.34 -8.89 -8.46
N SER A 192 11.54 -8.30 -8.38
CA SER A 192 12.17 -7.91 -7.13
C SER A 192 12.36 -6.40 -7.06
N LEU A 193 11.85 -5.77 -5.99
CA LEU A 193 12.12 -4.37 -5.64
C LEU A 193 13.63 -4.09 -5.58
N ASN A 194 14.40 -5.04 -5.05
CA ASN A 194 15.84 -4.91 -4.89
C ASN A 194 16.55 -4.70 -6.24
N ASP A 195 16.07 -5.35 -7.30
CA ASP A 195 16.64 -5.17 -8.63
C ASP A 195 16.35 -3.79 -9.20
N VAL A 196 15.17 -3.24 -8.91
CA VAL A 196 14.82 -1.87 -9.30
C VAL A 196 15.71 -0.86 -8.58
N LEU A 197 15.85 -0.98 -7.27
CA LEU A 197 16.66 -0.07 -6.46
C LEU A 197 18.15 -0.15 -6.80
N ARG A 198 18.66 -1.34 -7.11
CA ARG A 198 20.04 -1.53 -7.58
C ARG A 198 20.33 -0.80 -8.89
N ASP A 199 19.37 -0.73 -9.81
CA ASP A 199 19.51 0.04 -11.06
C ASP A 199 19.74 1.54 -10.79
N PHE A 200 19.29 2.04 -9.63
CA PHE A 200 19.49 3.41 -9.17
C PHE A 200 20.64 3.58 -8.17
N GLN A 201 21.40 2.49 -7.90
CA GLN A 201 22.52 2.49 -6.94
C GLN A 201 22.11 2.88 -5.51
N VAL A 202 20.87 2.61 -5.13
CA VAL A 202 20.36 2.83 -3.77
C VAL A 202 20.64 1.59 -2.92
N PRO A 203 21.14 1.75 -1.69
CA PRO A 203 21.28 0.64 -0.75
C PRO A 203 19.92 -0.03 -0.48
N VAL A 204 19.90 -1.37 -0.45
CA VAL A 204 18.69 -2.19 -0.27
C VAL A 204 18.75 -2.87 1.09
#